data_e8aef8dd8095032997c228f5367a3c59
#
_entry.id   e8aef8dd8095032997c228f5367a3c59
#
_cell.length_a   1.000
_cell.length_b   1.000
_cell.length_c   1.000
_cell.angle_alpha   90.00
_cell.angle_beta   90.00
_cell.angle_gamma   90.00
#
_symmetry.space_group_name_H-M   'P 1'
#
loop_
_entity.id
_entity.type
_entity.pdbx_description
1 polymer ?
#
loop_
_entity_poly.entity_id
_entity_poly.type
_entity_poly.pdbx_seq_one_letter_code
_entity_poly.pdbx_strand_id
1 'polypeptide(L)'
;MRISGVARHAMSRLIDRSLGRRAVEPEELPFRSELFSTDQLALHATSLAYDQQATRQGGPDQLLRRLEANEAILRDAYQMVVGAAAIDAPLSPADEWLLDNYYLIDEQIRTARRHLPRNYSRELPRLIDGHAPGQPRVYDVALQLISHVDGRITEDSLNLFLAAYQSVTPLTLGELWAVPIMLRLALLENLRRVALRMTESRLQRSQADSWAEQLLAVADQHPRRVVSLMAELSDAIPALDDHFVAELAHRLQSQGSAMALPLLWLEQHLAEQAASVELLMQRAAQEQAADQVSIGNSIGSLRLLGALDWR
;
A
#
# COMPACT_ATOMS: atom_id res chain seq x y z
N MET A 1 17.73 19.57 -13.25
CA MET A 1 16.52 20.24 -12.67
C MET A 1 16.50 19.97 -11.17
N ARG A 2 16.31 20.98 -10.30
CA ARG A 2 16.50 20.79 -8.84
C ARG A 2 15.19 20.40 -8.18
N ILE A 3 15.06 19.15 -7.72
CA ILE A 3 13.96 18.70 -6.84
C ILE A 3 13.88 19.65 -5.62
N SER A 4 12.68 20.10 -5.24
CA SER A 4 12.51 20.97 -4.08
C SER A 4 13.10 20.33 -2.81
N GLY A 5 13.61 21.13 -1.88
CA GLY A 5 14.25 20.62 -0.65
C GLY A 5 13.32 19.70 0.17
N VAL A 6 12.00 19.96 0.13
CA VAL A 6 10.97 19.19 0.84
C VAL A 6 10.79 17.80 0.20
N ALA A 7 10.71 17.72 -1.14
CA ALA A 7 10.58 16.44 -1.85
C ALA A 7 11.83 15.57 -1.68
N ARG A 8 13.05 16.17 -1.68
CA ARG A 8 14.28 15.44 -1.37
C ARG A 8 14.31 14.93 0.06
N HIS A 9 13.83 15.69 1.02
CA HIS A 9 13.82 15.27 2.42
C HIS A 9 12.77 14.20 2.71
N ALA A 10 11.60 14.25 2.06
CA ALA A 10 10.59 13.19 2.09
C ALA A 10 11.13 11.92 1.41
N MET A 11 11.73 12.06 0.24
CA MET A 11 12.41 10.98 -0.50
C MET A 11 13.52 10.32 0.34
N SER A 12 14.42 11.10 0.96
CA SER A 12 15.48 10.58 1.83
C SER A 12 14.91 9.80 3.01
N ARG A 13 13.88 10.31 3.69
CA ARG A 13 13.24 9.60 4.83
C ARG A 13 12.57 8.30 4.42
N LEU A 14 11.96 8.24 3.23
CA LEU A 14 11.32 7.03 2.70
C LEU A 14 12.41 6.04 2.23
N ILE A 15 13.46 6.52 1.58
CA ILE A 15 14.63 5.72 1.19
C ILE A 15 15.32 5.15 2.44
N ASP A 16 15.58 5.94 3.47
CA ASP A 16 16.19 5.48 4.71
C ASP A 16 15.31 4.44 5.44
N ARG A 17 13.99 4.56 5.31
CA ARG A 17 13.03 3.56 5.84
C ARG A 17 12.93 2.31 4.96
N SER A 18 13.04 2.42 3.63
CA SER A 18 12.97 1.29 2.70
C SER A 18 14.31 0.56 2.57
N LEU A 19 15.45 1.28 2.50
CA LEU A 19 16.81 0.68 2.43
C LEU A 19 17.27 0.06 3.74
N GLY A 20 16.71 0.48 4.89
CA GLY A 20 16.95 -0.18 6.19
C GLY A 20 16.10 -1.44 6.40
N ARG A 21 15.19 -1.77 5.49
CA ARG A 21 14.32 -2.94 5.57
C ARG A 21 14.65 -3.94 4.47
N ARG A 22 15.03 -5.13 4.88
CA ARG A 22 14.91 -6.37 4.09
C ARG A 22 13.49 -6.49 3.55
N ALA A 23 13.32 -7.22 2.43
CA ALA A 23 12.08 -7.51 1.72
C ALA A 23 10.79 -7.13 2.48
N VAL A 24 9.89 -6.37 1.82
CA VAL A 24 8.61 -5.90 2.39
C VAL A 24 8.01 -7.01 3.26
N GLU A 25 7.89 -6.75 4.56
CA GLU A 25 7.29 -7.72 5.47
C GLU A 25 5.87 -8.02 5.00
N PRO A 26 5.37 -9.27 5.08
CA PRO A 26 4.00 -9.62 4.65
C PRO A 26 2.92 -8.72 5.27
N GLU A 27 3.20 -8.15 6.46
CA GLU A 27 2.31 -7.19 7.13
C GLU A 27 2.23 -5.81 6.44
N GLU A 28 3.12 -5.51 5.49
CA GLU A 28 3.14 -4.22 4.78
C GLU A 28 2.44 -4.25 3.42
N LEU A 29 2.09 -5.43 2.92
CA LEU A 29 1.31 -5.55 1.69
C LEU A 29 -0.11 -4.98 1.88
N PRO A 30 -0.70 -4.36 0.83
CA PRO A 30 -2.11 -3.96 0.84
C PRO A 30 -3.02 -5.13 1.23
N PHE A 31 -4.12 -4.84 1.91
CA PHE A 31 -5.13 -5.84 2.24
C PHE A 31 -5.87 -6.26 0.97
N ARG A 32 -5.31 -7.26 0.29
CA ARG A 32 -5.85 -7.85 -0.94
C ARG A 32 -5.91 -9.36 -0.78
N SER A 33 -6.72 -9.79 0.16
CA SER A 33 -7.11 -11.18 0.26
C SER A 33 -8.03 -11.54 -0.92
N GLU A 34 -8.36 -12.80 -1.06
CA GLU A 34 -9.37 -13.23 -2.03
C GLU A 34 -10.66 -12.43 -1.81
N LEU A 35 -11.18 -11.83 -2.89
CA LEU A 35 -12.45 -11.11 -2.84
C LEU A 35 -13.60 -12.08 -2.64
N PHE A 36 -14.40 -11.86 -1.61
CA PHE A 36 -15.49 -12.72 -1.26
C PHE A 36 -16.82 -12.26 -1.85
N SER A 37 -17.59 -13.21 -2.33
CA SER A 37 -19.04 -13.02 -2.56
C SER A 37 -19.77 -12.78 -1.23
N THR A 38 -21.02 -12.33 -1.31
CA THR A 38 -21.85 -12.10 -0.13
C THR A 38 -21.92 -13.32 0.78
N ASP A 39 -22.11 -14.53 0.21
CA ASP A 39 -22.19 -15.76 0.97
C ASP A 39 -20.86 -16.17 1.60
N GLN A 40 -19.75 -16.01 0.85
CA GLN A 40 -18.41 -16.28 1.35
C GLN A 40 -18.05 -15.31 2.48
N LEU A 41 -18.46 -14.05 2.38
CA LEU A 41 -18.21 -13.04 3.40
C LEU A 41 -18.93 -13.39 4.72
N ALA A 42 -20.19 -13.87 4.65
CA ALA A 42 -20.93 -14.34 5.81
C ALA A 42 -20.30 -15.60 6.44
N LEU A 43 -19.89 -16.56 5.61
CA LEU A 43 -19.21 -17.78 6.08
C LEU A 43 -17.87 -17.44 6.76
N HIS A 44 -17.08 -16.53 6.16
CA HIS A 44 -15.83 -16.09 6.75
C HIS A 44 -16.04 -15.40 8.11
N ALA A 45 -17.03 -14.51 8.22
CA ALA A 45 -17.37 -13.87 9.48
C ALA A 45 -17.76 -14.88 10.57
N THR A 46 -18.51 -15.92 10.20
CA THR A 46 -18.89 -17.02 11.09
C THR A 46 -17.67 -17.82 11.54
N SER A 47 -16.79 -18.22 10.62
CA SER A 47 -15.53 -18.93 10.93
C SER A 47 -14.63 -18.09 11.83
N LEU A 48 -14.44 -16.81 11.49
CA LEU A 48 -13.67 -15.86 12.28
C LEU A 48 -14.15 -15.78 13.74
N ALA A 49 -15.49 -15.76 13.92
CA ALA A 49 -16.09 -15.70 15.25
C ALA A 49 -15.89 -16.98 16.08
N TYR A 50 -15.78 -18.13 15.43
CA TYR A 50 -15.43 -19.41 16.09
C TYR A 50 -13.95 -19.48 16.47
N ASP A 51 -13.06 -18.98 15.60
CA ASP A 51 -11.61 -19.11 15.76
C ASP A 51 -11.03 -18.09 16.73
N GLN A 52 -11.68 -16.91 16.88
CA GLN A 52 -11.18 -15.85 17.72
C GLN A 52 -11.41 -16.10 19.22
N GLN A 53 -10.32 -16.13 19.97
CA GLN A 53 -10.36 -16.11 21.43
C GLN A 53 -9.98 -14.75 21.96
N ALA A 54 -10.84 -14.15 22.77
CA ALA A 54 -10.64 -12.81 23.30
C ALA A 54 -10.65 -12.77 24.82
N THR A 55 -9.77 -11.94 25.40
CA THR A 55 -9.70 -11.66 26.82
C THR A 55 -10.05 -10.21 27.13
N ARG A 56 -10.60 -9.94 28.31
CA ARG A 56 -10.78 -8.59 28.85
C ARG A 56 -9.57 -8.07 29.65
N GLN A 57 -8.48 -8.84 29.72
CA GLN A 57 -7.27 -8.36 30.37
C GLN A 57 -6.68 -7.19 29.58
N GLY A 58 -6.44 -6.08 30.29
CA GLY A 58 -5.87 -4.88 29.68
C GLY A 58 -4.49 -5.13 29.08
N GLY A 59 -4.19 -4.45 27.99
CA GLY A 59 -2.89 -4.50 27.31
C GLY A 59 -2.43 -3.10 26.87
N PRO A 60 -1.30 -2.98 26.17
CA PRO A 60 -0.79 -1.70 25.71
C PRO A 60 -1.76 -1.04 24.70
N ASP A 61 -1.95 0.27 24.80
CA ASP A 61 -2.70 1.02 23.81
C ASP A 61 -1.82 1.26 22.56
N GLN A 62 -2.02 0.47 21.53
CA GLN A 62 -1.21 0.49 20.31
C GLN A 62 -1.90 1.23 19.15
N LEU A 63 -3.24 1.37 19.19
CA LEU A 63 -3.99 1.92 18.06
C LEU A 63 -3.65 3.38 17.77
N LEU A 64 -3.45 4.20 18.81
CA LEU A 64 -3.07 5.59 18.63
C LEU A 64 -1.68 5.74 18.01
N ARG A 65 -0.70 4.94 18.45
CA ARG A 65 0.64 4.90 17.85
C ARG A 65 0.59 4.44 16.39
N ARG A 66 -0.27 3.46 16.09
CA ARG A 66 -0.47 2.96 14.74
C ARG A 66 -1.07 4.05 13.85
N LEU A 67 -2.06 4.78 14.34
CA LEU A 67 -2.63 5.93 13.63
C LEU A 67 -1.58 7.01 13.34
N GLU A 68 -0.72 7.33 14.32
CA GLU A 68 0.37 8.31 14.14
C GLU A 68 1.40 7.84 13.10
N ALA A 69 1.74 6.55 13.10
CA ALA A 69 2.65 5.97 12.10
C ALA A 69 2.02 5.98 10.70
N ASN A 70 0.73 5.65 10.58
CA ASN A 70 -0.01 5.70 9.32
C ASN A 70 -0.07 7.12 8.76
N GLU A 71 -0.38 8.11 9.61
CA GLU A 71 -0.40 9.52 9.23
C GLU A 71 0.96 10.00 8.69
N ALA A 72 2.06 9.62 9.35
CA ALA A 72 3.39 10.02 8.91
C ALA A 72 3.71 9.49 7.50
N ILE A 73 3.40 8.22 7.23
CA ILE A 73 3.65 7.60 5.93
C ILE A 73 2.75 8.20 4.84
N LEU A 74 1.45 8.36 5.11
CA LEU A 74 0.50 8.96 4.17
C LEU A 74 0.88 10.41 3.82
N ARG A 75 1.36 11.17 4.79
CA ARG A 75 1.86 12.53 4.57
C ARG A 75 3.13 12.55 3.73
N ASP A 76 4.09 11.66 4.03
CA ASP A 76 5.34 11.57 3.27
C ASP A 76 5.08 11.16 1.81
N ALA A 77 4.18 10.19 1.58
CA ALA A 77 3.75 9.79 0.24
C ALA A 77 3.06 10.95 -0.51
N TYR A 78 2.13 11.66 0.12
CA TYR A 78 1.50 12.84 -0.45
C TYR A 78 2.51 13.92 -0.85
N GLN A 79 3.47 14.23 0.03
CA GLN A 79 4.53 15.22 -0.27
C GLN A 79 5.41 14.79 -1.45
N MET A 80 5.65 13.50 -1.61
CA MET A 80 6.38 12.97 -2.77
C MET A 80 5.59 13.20 -4.07
N VAL A 81 4.28 12.91 -4.07
CA VAL A 81 3.41 13.12 -5.23
C VAL A 81 3.32 14.61 -5.58
N VAL A 82 3.14 15.50 -4.59
CA VAL A 82 3.17 16.95 -4.78
C VAL A 82 4.49 17.40 -5.39
N GLY A 83 5.61 16.88 -4.90
CA GLY A 83 6.94 17.18 -5.44
C GLY A 83 7.13 16.73 -6.88
N ALA A 84 6.56 15.60 -7.25
CA ALA A 84 6.57 15.08 -8.62
C ALA A 84 5.69 15.97 -9.55
N ALA A 85 4.48 16.29 -9.11
CA ALA A 85 3.59 17.18 -9.86
C ALA A 85 4.22 18.57 -10.10
N ALA A 86 4.94 19.12 -9.13
CA ALA A 86 5.60 20.42 -9.24
C ALA A 86 6.72 20.51 -10.30
N ILE A 87 7.19 19.36 -10.78
CA ILE A 87 8.21 19.26 -11.84
C ILE A 87 7.66 18.62 -13.12
N ASP A 88 6.35 18.54 -13.26
CA ASP A 88 5.64 17.90 -14.38
C ASP A 88 6.08 16.45 -14.63
N ALA A 89 6.50 15.73 -13.56
CA ALA A 89 6.80 14.30 -13.67
C ALA A 89 5.50 13.49 -13.85
N PRO A 90 5.53 12.39 -14.62
CA PRO A 90 4.36 11.55 -14.81
C PRO A 90 3.78 11.06 -13.49
N LEU A 91 2.46 11.22 -13.32
CA LEU A 91 1.72 10.70 -12.18
C LEU A 91 0.97 9.43 -12.62
N SER A 92 0.93 8.44 -11.74
CA SER A 92 0.03 7.31 -11.92
C SER A 92 -1.40 7.71 -11.53
N PRO A 93 -2.43 7.02 -12.03
CA PRO A 93 -3.81 7.29 -11.60
C PRO A 93 -4.01 7.19 -10.08
N ALA A 94 -3.28 6.31 -9.41
CA ALA A 94 -3.29 6.20 -7.94
C ALA A 94 -2.66 7.43 -7.26
N ASP A 95 -1.59 8.01 -7.85
CA ASP A 95 -0.99 9.27 -7.38
C ASP A 95 -1.99 10.43 -7.48
N GLU A 96 -2.70 10.54 -8.60
CA GLU A 96 -3.74 11.57 -8.81
C GLU A 96 -4.87 11.42 -7.77
N TRP A 97 -5.34 10.19 -7.51
CA TRP A 97 -6.33 9.91 -6.48
C TRP A 97 -5.85 10.35 -5.09
N LEU A 98 -4.60 10.05 -4.73
CA LEU A 98 -4.03 10.49 -3.47
C LEU A 98 -3.95 12.02 -3.39
N LEU A 99 -3.50 12.67 -4.46
CA LEU A 99 -3.36 14.12 -4.53
C LEU A 99 -4.71 14.83 -4.33
N ASP A 100 -5.72 14.40 -5.08
CA ASP A 100 -7.04 15.01 -5.08
C ASP A 100 -7.84 14.78 -3.79
N ASN A 101 -7.57 13.70 -3.07
CA ASN A 101 -8.37 13.29 -1.93
C ASN A 101 -7.61 13.33 -0.59
N TYR A 102 -6.38 13.83 -0.54
CA TYR A 102 -5.61 13.87 0.69
C TYR A 102 -6.28 14.67 1.82
N TYR A 103 -7.02 15.72 1.46
CA TYR A 103 -7.79 16.49 2.44
C TYR A 103 -8.80 15.64 3.22
N LEU A 104 -9.45 14.68 2.53
CA LEU A 104 -10.38 13.75 3.16
C LEU A 104 -9.64 12.78 4.09
N ILE A 105 -8.49 12.26 3.64
CA ILE A 105 -7.65 11.37 4.46
C ILE A 105 -7.24 12.07 5.76
N ASP A 106 -6.78 13.30 5.67
CA ASP A 106 -6.38 14.12 6.83
C ASP A 106 -7.57 14.41 7.75
N GLU A 107 -8.76 14.70 7.21
CA GLU A 107 -9.99 14.85 8.00
C GLU A 107 -10.36 13.56 8.74
N GLN A 108 -10.27 12.41 8.07
CA GLN A 108 -10.58 11.12 8.70
C GLN A 108 -9.55 10.74 9.78
N ILE A 109 -8.27 11.10 9.59
CA ILE A 109 -7.23 10.93 10.62
C ILE A 109 -7.56 11.79 11.85
N ARG A 110 -7.93 13.07 11.66
CA ARG A 110 -8.35 13.95 12.77
C ARG A 110 -9.59 13.43 13.48
N THR A 111 -10.54 12.92 12.72
CA THR A 111 -11.78 12.32 13.26
C THR A 111 -11.45 11.06 14.07
N ALA A 112 -10.62 10.17 13.53
CA ALA A 112 -10.17 8.98 14.23
C ALA A 112 -9.45 9.35 15.54
N ARG A 113 -8.53 10.32 15.51
CA ARG A 113 -7.80 10.78 16.70
C ARG A 113 -8.72 11.38 17.78
N ARG A 114 -9.77 12.11 17.37
CA ARG A 114 -10.76 12.69 18.28
C ARG A 114 -11.57 11.63 19.01
N HIS A 115 -11.95 10.56 18.29
CA HIS A 115 -12.79 9.50 18.81
C HIS A 115 -12.00 8.31 19.39
N LEU A 116 -10.67 8.37 19.37
CA LEU A 116 -9.78 7.39 19.98
C LEU A 116 -9.01 8.03 21.14
N PRO A 117 -9.68 8.34 22.27
CA PRO A 117 -8.98 8.90 23.43
C PRO A 117 -7.96 7.91 23.99
N ARG A 118 -6.96 8.43 24.70
CA ARG A 118 -5.92 7.60 25.34
C ARG A 118 -6.56 6.54 26.21
N ASN A 119 -6.05 5.32 26.09
CA ASN A 119 -6.51 4.13 26.81
C ASN A 119 -7.87 3.56 26.37
N TYR A 120 -8.58 4.17 25.41
CA TYR A 120 -9.85 3.65 24.94
C TYR A 120 -9.77 2.16 24.52
N SER A 121 -8.73 1.79 23.78
CA SER A 121 -8.54 0.42 23.33
C SER A 121 -8.27 -0.58 24.47
N ARG A 122 -7.92 -0.11 25.68
CA ARG A 122 -7.66 -0.99 26.85
C ARG A 122 -8.94 -1.61 27.41
N GLU A 123 -10.07 -0.97 27.21
CA GLU A 123 -11.37 -1.43 27.70
C GLU A 123 -12.02 -2.45 26.75
N LEU A 124 -11.52 -2.54 25.53
CA LEU A 124 -12.02 -3.47 24.52
C LEU A 124 -11.43 -4.87 24.71
N PRO A 125 -12.23 -5.93 24.49
CA PRO A 125 -11.73 -7.29 24.44
C PRO A 125 -10.62 -7.44 23.39
N ARG A 126 -9.54 -8.16 23.75
CA ARG A 126 -8.35 -8.34 22.92
C ARG A 126 -8.16 -9.79 22.54
N LEU A 127 -7.65 -10.00 21.34
CA LEU A 127 -7.29 -11.33 20.87
C LEU A 127 -6.13 -11.89 21.68
N ILE A 128 -6.25 -13.17 22.06
CA ILE A 128 -5.19 -13.93 22.73
C ILE A 128 -4.23 -14.46 21.69
N ASP A 129 -4.75 -14.92 20.56
CA ASP A 129 -4.05 -15.58 19.46
C ASP A 129 -4.58 -15.12 18.10
N GLY A 130 -4.23 -15.81 17.00
CA GLY A 130 -4.67 -15.52 15.64
C GLY A 130 -3.80 -14.51 14.90
N HIS A 131 -4.39 -13.76 13.97
CA HIS A 131 -3.67 -12.87 13.06
C HIS A 131 -3.17 -11.57 13.72
N ALA A 132 -3.81 -11.11 14.79
CA ALA A 132 -3.49 -9.87 15.45
C ALA A 132 -3.48 -9.99 17.00
N PRO A 133 -2.59 -10.82 17.59
CA PRO A 133 -2.55 -11.04 19.04
C PRO A 133 -2.36 -9.73 19.80
N GLY A 134 -3.10 -9.54 20.89
CA GLY A 134 -3.05 -8.35 21.71
C GLY A 134 -3.76 -7.11 21.16
N GLN A 135 -4.27 -7.17 19.92
CA GLN A 135 -5.12 -6.10 19.35
C GLN A 135 -6.58 -6.24 19.82
N PRO A 136 -7.35 -5.16 19.85
CA PRO A 136 -8.79 -5.26 20.07
C PRO A 136 -9.45 -6.17 19.04
N ARG A 137 -10.29 -7.11 19.51
CA ARG A 137 -11.00 -8.06 18.64
C ARG A 137 -11.78 -7.36 17.53
N VAL A 138 -12.49 -6.30 17.85
CA VAL A 138 -13.28 -5.52 16.89
C VAL A 138 -12.41 -4.81 15.84
N TYR A 139 -11.13 -4.55 16.12
CA TYR A 139 -10.19 -4.03 15.12
C TYR A 139 -9.81 -5.10 14.10
N ASP A 140 -9.56 -6.32 14.55
CA ASP A 140 -9.30 -7.43 13.63
C ASP A 140 -10.55 -7.76 12.78
N VAL A 141 -11.73 -7.75 13.37
CA VAL A 141 -13.01 -7.86 12.63
C VAL A 141 -13.10 -6.83 11.49
N ALA A 142 -12.71 -5.57 11.76
CA ALA A 142 -12.68 -4.53 10.74
C ALA A 142 -11.61 -4.79 9.66
N LEU A 143 -10.41 -5.25 10.04
CA LEU A 143 -9.35 -5.61 9.10
C LEU A 143 -9.76 -6.76 8.18
N GLN A 144 -10.40 -7.81 8.74
CA GLN A 144 -10.87 -8.95 7.97
C GLN A 144 -11.95 -8.55 6.96
N LEU A 145 -12.92 -7.74 7.36
CA LEU A 145 -13.90 -7.22 6.40
C LEU A 145 -13.21 -6.48 5.26
N ILE A 146 -12.33 -5.51 5.57
CA ILE A 146 -11.68 -4.66 4.57
C ILE A 146 -10.82 -5.46 3.60
N SER A 147 -10.10 -6.49 4.08
CA SER A 147 -9.25 -7.30 3.24
C SER A 147 -10.01 -8.15 2.22
N HIS A 148 -11.22 -8.57 2.53
CA HIS A 148 -12.05 -9.41 1.64
C HIS A 148 -13.02 -8.62 0.75
N VAL A 149 -13.08 -7.28 0.91
CA VAL A 149 -13.85 -6.39 0.03
C VAL A 149 -12.95 -5.37 -0.69
N ASP A 150 -11.62 -5.55 -0.68
CA ASP A 150 -10.62 -4.61 -1.22
C ASP A 150 -10.89 -3.15 -0.80
N GLY A 151 -11.19 -2.95 0.47
CA GLY A 151 -11.51 -1.63 1.01
C GLY A 151 -12.87 -1.05 0.62
N ARG A 152 -13.67 -1.73 -0.21
CA ARG A 152 -15.00 -1.27 -0.64
C ARG A 152 -16.10 -1.72 0.33
N ILE A 153 -16.35 -0.93 1.34
CA ILE A 153 -17.45 -1.17 2.29
C ILE A 153 -18.77 -0.65 1.68
N THR A 154 -19.83 -1.45 1.82
CA THR A 154 -21.22 -1.04 1.63
C THR A 154 -21.99 -1.28 2.92
N GLU A 155 -23.13 -0.62 3.10
CA GLU A 155 -23.98 -0.84 4.26
C GLU A 155 -24.40 -2.31 4.36
N ASP A 156 -24.75 -2.92 3.23
CA ASP A 156 -25.16 -4.32 3.16
C ASP A 156 -24.01 -5.27 3.56
N SER A 157 -22.79 -5.06 3.04
CA SER A 157 -21.63 -5.90 3.38
C SER A 157 -21.24 -5.78 4.85
N LEU A 158 -21.33 -4.58 5.41
CA LEU A 158 -21.05 -4.31 6.81
C LEU A 158 -22.08 -5.00 7.72
N ASN A 159 -23.36 -4.78 7.45
CA ASN A 159 -24.45 -5.36 8.23
C ASN A 159 -24.44 -6.89 8.18
N LEU A 160 -24.25 -7.46 6.98
CA LEU A 160 -24.15 -8.90 6.79
C LEU A 160 -22.98 -9.49 7.59
N PHE A 161 -21.78 -8.90 7.47
CA PHE A 161 -20.58 -9.40 8.15
C PHE A 161 -20.73 -9.36 9.67
N LEU A 162 -21.20 -8.22 10.20
CA LEU A 162 -21.40 -8.07 11.64
C LEU A 162 -22.52 -8.98 12.17
N ALA A 163 -23.62 -9.14 11.43
CA ALA A 163 -24.70 -10.05 11.82
C ALA A 163 -24.24 -11.51 11.82
N ALA A 164 -23.52 -11.95 10.79
CA ALA A 164 -22.95 -13.28 10.71
C ALA A 164 -21.95 -13.56 11.84
N TYR A 165 -21.05 -12.62 12.12
CA TYR A 165 -20.11 -12.71 13.23
C TYR A 165 -20.83 -12.83 14.58
N GLN A 166 -21.82 -11.96 14.84
CA GLN A 166 -22.56 -11.92 16.10
C GLN A 166 -23.51 -13.11 16.29
N SER A 167 -23.85 -13.83 15.22
CA SER A 167 -24.62 -15.08 15.34
C SER A 167 -23.87 -16.17 16.12
N VAL A 168 -22.55 -16.09 16.18
CA VAL A 168 -21.68 -17.03 16.90
C VAL A 168 -21.15 -16.40 18.19
N THR A 169 -20.52 -15.24 18.08
CA THR A 169 -19.87 -14.57 19.22
C THR A 169 -20.36 -13.12 19.32
N PRO A 170 -21.21 -12.80 20.31
CA PRO A 170 -21.73 -11.44 20.48
C PRO A 170 -20.61 -10.43 20.73
N LEU A 171 -20.67 -9.29 20.07
CA LEU A 171 -19.87 -8.12 20.39
C LEU A 171 -20.48 -7.40 21.60
N THR A 172 -19.62 -6.94 22.49
CA THR A 172 -20.07 -6.09 23.60
C THR A 172 -20.55 -4.73 23.10
N LEU A 173 -21.36 -4.02 23.89
CA LEU A 173 -21.81 -2.67 23.53
C LEU A 173 -20.64 -1.73 23.23
N GLY A 174 -19.54 -1.80 24.01
CA GLY A 174 -18.34 -1.03 23.78
C GLY A 174 -17.67 -1.34 22.44
N GLU A 175 -17.67 -2.61 22.00
CA GLU A 175 -17.15 -3.00 20.70
C GLU A 175 -18.05 -2.50 19.55
N LEU A 176 -19.37 -2.58 19.71
CA LEU A 176 -20.31 -2.05 18.69
C LEU A 176 -20.13 -0.54 18.51
N TRP A 177 -19.96 0.21 19.59
CA TRP A 177 -19.66 1.64 19.53
C TRP A 177 -18.29 1.94 18.93
N ALA A 178 -17.36 0.98 19.01
CA ALA A 178 -16.03 1.09 18.43
C ALA A 178 -15.98 0.77 16.92
N VAL A 179 -16.96 0.04 16.37
CA VAL A 179 -16.98 -0.37 14.95
C VAL A 179 -16.66 0.78 13.99
N PRO A 180 -17.31 1.96 14.07
CA PRO A 180 -17.04 3.06 13.13
C PRO A 180 -15.60 3.53 13.14
N ILE A 181 -14.99 3.58 14.32
CA ILE A 181 -13.61 4.05 14.44
C ILE A 181 -12.62 2.95 14.03
N MET A 182 -12.91 1.68 14.31
CA MET A 182 -12.06 0.56 13.89
C MET A 182 -12.05 0.41 12.38
N LEU A 183 -13.18 0.60 11.70
CA LEU A 183 -13.26 0.63 10.24
C LEU A 183 -12.43 1.79 9.65
N ARG A 184 -12.51 3.00 10.24
CA ARG A 184 -11.64 4.12 9.80
C ARG A 184 -10.16 3.79 9.96
N LEU A 185 -9.77 3.25 11.11
CA LEU A 185 -8.38 2.88 11.36
C LEU A 185 -7.89 1.81 10.37
N ALA A 186 -8.72 0.81 10.08
CA ALA A 186 -8.38 -0.25 9.15
C ALA A 186 -8.29 0.24 7.70
N LEU A 187 -9.18 1.16 7.27
CA LEU A 187 -9.08 1.81 5.96
C LEU A 187 -7.85 2.71 5.83
N LEU A 188 -7.52 3.47 6.89
CA LEU A 188 -6.29 4.28 6.92
C LEU A 188 -5.03 3.41 6.90
N GLU A 189 -5.08 2.24 7.54
CA GLU A 189 -4.01 1.24 7.47
C GLU A 189 -3.86 0.69 6.05
N ASN A 190 -4.96 0.36 5.37
CA ASN A 190 -4.92 -0.08 3.97
C ASN A 190 -4.37 1.01 3.05
N LEU A 191 -4.84 2.25 3.20
CA LEU A 191 -4.31 3.40 2.44
C LEU A 191 -2.81 3.60 2.66
N ARG A 192 -2.30 3.44 3.90
CA ARG A 192 -0.88 3.49 4.20
C ARG A 192 -0.10 2.44 3.41
N ARG A 193 -0.60 1.22 3.38
CA ARG A 193 0.04 0.10 2.67
C ARG A 193 0.08 0.33 1.17
N VAL A 194 -1.02 0.81 0.58
CA VAL A 194 -1.07 1.20 -0.83
C VAL A 194 -0.10 2.35 -1.10
N ALA A 195 -0.09 3.39 -0.25
CA ALA A 195 0.80 4.54 -0.40
C ALA A 195 2.29 4.16 -0.31
N LEU A 196 2.67 3.21 0.56
CA LEU A 196 4.03 2.68 0.62
C LEU A 196 4.43 2.03 -0.70
N ARG A 197 3.58 1.16 -1.24
CA ARG A 197 3.85 0.48 -2.49
C ARG A 197 3.93 1.45 -3.67
N MET A 198 3.03 2.42 -3.76
CA MET A 198 3.09 3.49 -4.77
C MET A 198 4.41 4.25 -4.71
N THR A 199 4.86 4.57 -3.49
CA THR A 199 6.14 5.24 -3.24
C THR A 199 7.32 4.40 -3.72
N GLU A 200 7.33 3.11 -3.40
CA GLU A 200 8.37 2.17 -3.79
C GLU A 200 8.42 2.00 -5.32
N SER A 201 7.27 1.74 -5.95
CA SER A 201 7.16 1.67 -7.42
C SER A 201 7.63 2.95 -8.11
N ARG A 202 7.36 4.12 -7.53
CA ARG A 202 7.85 5.40 -8.07
C ARG A 202 9.37 5.53 -7.95
N LEU A 203 9.96 5.09 -6.84
CA LEU A 203 11.41 5.08 -6.67
C LEU A 203 12.09 4.16 -7.69
N GLN A 204 11.55 2.96 -7.90
CA GLN A 204 12.05 2.01 -8.87
C GLN A 204 11.99 2.57 -10.30
N ARG A 205 10.88 3.18 -10.69
CA ARG A 205 10.77 3.86 -12.00
C ARG A 205 11.77 5.00 -12.15
N SER A 206 11.92 5.85 -11.12
CA SER A 206 12.88 6.94 -11.16
C SER A 206 14.33 6.47 -11.28
N GLN A 207 14.70 5.36 -10.64
CA GLN A 207 16.00 4.72 -10.80
C GLN A 207 16.19 4.19 -12.22
N ALA A 208 15.18 3.50 -12.77
CA ALA A 208 15.19 3.00 -14.14
C ALA A 208 15.37 4.12 -15.17
N ASP A 209 14.64 5.25 -15.00
CA ASP A 209 14.79 6.45 -15.82
C ASP A 209 16.24 6.97 -15.81
N SER A 210 16.84 7.07 -14.62
CA SER A 210 18.22 7.54 -14.48
C SER A 210 19.22 6.62 -15.18
N TRP A 211 19.04 5.29 -15.08
CA TRP A 211 19.88 4.33 -15.78
C TRP A 211 19.65 4.36 -17.28
N ALA A 212 18.39 4.50 -17.73
CA ALA A 212 18.08 4.66 -19.16
C ALA A 212 18.76 5.90 -19.76
N GLU A 213 18.68 7.05 -19.08
CA GLU A 213 19.34 8.29 -19.52
C GLU A 213 20.88 8.11 -19.64
N GLN A 214 21.50 7.43 -18.69
CA GLN A 214 22.94 7.16 -18.72
C GLN A 214 23.31 6.21 -19.88
N LEU A 215 22.54 5.14 -20.09
CA LEU A 215 22.74 4.19 -21.19
C LEU A 215 22.61 4.88 -22.55
N LEU A 216 21.59 5.73 -22.72
CA LEU A 216 21.36 6.51 -23.94
C LEU A 216 22.51 7.48 -24.21
N ALA A 217 22.92 8.26 -23.21
CA ALA A 217 24.02 9.21 -23.36
C ALA A 217 25.35 8.52 -23.71
N VAL A 218 25.62 7.36 -23.11
CA VAL A 218 26.85 6.60 -23.37
C VAL A 218 26.78 5.93 -24.75
N ALA A 219 25.63 5.43 -25.18
CA ALA A 219 25.47 4.80 -26.49
C ALA A 219 25.70 5.78 -27.63
N ASP A 220 25.24 7.03 -27.47
CA ASP A 220 25.43 8.08 -28.47
C ASP A 220 26.90 8.53 -28.59
N GLN A 221 27.59 8.70 -27.46
CA GLN A 221 28.94 9.28 -27.42
C GLN A 221 30.06 8.22 -27.44
N HIS A 222 29.87 7.11 -26.75
CA HIS A 222 30.87 6.08 -26.52
C HIS A 222 30.31 4.65 -26.50
N PRO A 223 29.86 4.08 -27.62
CA PRO A 223 29.15 2.79 -27.68
C PRO A 223 29.86 1.61 -26.97
N ARG A 224 31.22 1.65 -26.93
CA ARG A 224 32.03 0.60 -26.27
C ARG A 224 31.87 0.61 -24.73
N ARG A 225 31.45 1.73 -24.15
CA ARG A 225 31.27 1.87 -22.70
C ARG A 225 29.88 1.35 -22.23
N VAL A 226 28.96 1.07 -23.16
CA VAL A 226 27.63 0.52 -22.80
C VAL A 226 27.78 -0.78 -22.02
N VAL A 227 28.69 -1.67 -22.43
CA VAL A 227 28.92 -2.95 -21.73
C VAL A 227 29.42 -2.73 -20.30
N SER A 228 30.34 -1.77 -20.09
CA SER A 228 30.81 -1.44 -18.76
C SER A 228 29.71 -0.88 -17.87
N LEU A 229 28.86 -0.01 -18.43
CA LEU A 229 27.73 0.57 -17.71
C LEU A 229 26.65 -0.47 -17.35
N MET A 230 26.46 -1.47 -18.21
CA MET A 230 25.57 -2.60 -17.90
C MET A 230 26.11 -3.48 -16.78
N ALA A 231 27.42 -3.69 -16.71
CA ALA A 231 28.04 -4.38 -15.58
C ALA A 231 27.87 -3.59 -14.27
N GLU A 232 28.05 -2.26 -14.32
CA GLU A 232 27.80 -1.38 -13.18
C GLU A 232 26.32 -1.43 -12.72
N LEU A 233 25.37 -1.50 -13.67
CA LEU A 233 23.95 -1.68 -13.38
C LEU A 233 23.68 -3.02 -12.66
N SER A 234 24.25 -4.10 -13.17
CA SER A 234 24.12 -5.45 -12.58
C SER A 234 24.66 -5.50 -11.14
N ASP A 235 25.79 -4.85 -10.90
CA ASP A 235 26.40 -4.78 -9.57
C ASP A 235 25.59 -3.88 -8.59
N ALA A 236 25.02 -2.79 -9.10
CA ALA A 236 24.26 -1.83 -8.31
C ALA A 236 22.86 -2.34 -7.94
N ILE A 237 22.23 -3.14 -8.81
CA ILE A 237 20.86 -3.65 -8.65
C ILE A 237 20.87 -5.16 -8.91
N PRO A 238 21.29 -5.97 -7.94
CA PRO A 238 21.39 -7.42 -8.10
C PRO A 238 20.03 -8.14 -8.21
N ALA A 239 18.95 -7.52 -7.73
CA ALA A 239 17.58 -8.01 -7.85
C ALA A 239 16.73 -6.95 -8.56
N LEU A 240 16.33 -7.25 -9.79
CA LEU A 240 15.52 -6.35 -10.62
C LEU A 240 14.05 -6.44 -10.19
N ASP A 241 13.48 -5.31 -9.80
CA ASP A 241 12.07 -5.15 -9.47
C ASP A 241 11.21 -5.03 -10.73
N ASP A 242 9.95 -5.50 -10.68
CA ASP A 242 9.03 -5.50 -11.81
C ASP A 242 8.82 -4.09 -12.40
N HIS A 243 8.70 -3.07 -11.54
CA HIS A 243 8.52 -1.67 -11.97
C HIS A 243 9.78 -1.06 -12.56
N PHE A 244 10.97 -1.44 -12.03
CA PHE A 244 12.25 -1.03 -12.58
C PHE A 244 12.43 -1.60 -13.99
N VAL A 245 12.20 -2.91 -14.16
CA VAL A 245 12.33 -3.59 -15.45
C VAL A 245 11.34 -3.03 -16.47
N ALA A 246 10.08 -2.84 -16.07
CA ALA A 246 9.04 -2.31 -16.96
C ALA A 246 9.41 -0.91 -17.48
N GLU A 247 9.87 -0.01 -16.62
CA GLU A 247 10.26 1.35 -17.02
C GLU A 247 11.54 1.35 -17.86
N LEU A 248 12.57 0.60 -17.44
CA LEU A 248 13.82 0.51 -18.19
C LEU A 248 13.57 -0.04 -19.60
N ALA A 249 12.85 -1.15 -19.72
CA ALA A 249 12.52 -1.76 -21.02
C ALA A 249 11.71 -0.79 -21.89
N HIS A 250 10.69 -0.13 -21.33
CA HIS A 250 9.88 0.86 -22.03
C HIS A 250 10.73 2.00 -22.61
N ARG A 251 11.65 2.55 -21.83
CA ARG A 251 12.55 3.63 -22.26
C ARG A 251 13.54 3.20 -23.33
N LEU A 252 14.10 1.98 -23.20
CA LEU A 252 15.07 1.46 -24.15
C LEU A 252 14.43 1.02 -25.47
N GLN A 253 13.24 0.41 -25.44
CA GLN A 253 12.53 -0.04 -26.66
C GLN A 253 12.19 1.12 -27.60
N SER A 254 11.92 2.30 -27.07
CA SER A 254 11.61 3.50 -27.86
C SER A 254 12.80 4.04 -28.68
N GLN A 255 14.04 3.56 -28.44
CA GLN A 255 15.28 4.12 -29.00
C GLN A 255 15.91 3.28 -30.14
N GLY A 256 15.22 2.27 -30.61
CA GLY A 256 15.60 1.47 -31.79
C GLY A 256 16.87 0.62 -31.58
N SER A 257 17.63 0.38 -32.66
CA SER A 257 18.74 -0.58 -32.68
C SER A 257 19.93 -0.24 -31.78
N ALA A 258 20.10 1.02 -31.39
CA ALA A 258 21.18 1.44 -30.49
C ALA A 258 21.08 0.78 -29.11
N MET A 259 19.86 0.43 -28.66
CA MET A 259 19.58 -0.19 -27.39
C MET A 259 19.33 -1.71 -27.46
N ALA A 260 19.59 -2.34 -28.61
CA ALA A 260 19.40 -3.78 -28.80
C ALA A 260 20.27 -4.61 -27.81
N LEU A 261 21.50 -4.18 -27.55
CA LEU A 261 22.41 -4.89 -26.64
C LEU A 261 21.96 -4.80 -25.16
N PRO A 262 21.60 -3.64 -24.61
CA PRO A 262 20.99 -3.54 -23.29
C PRO A 262 19.70 -4.33 -23.12
N LEU A 263 18.82 -4.33 -24.11
CA LEU A 263 17.58 -5.11 -24.08
C LEU A 263 17.86 -6.61 -24.07
N LEU A 264 18.76 -7.10 -24.94
CA LEU A 264 19.15 -8.50 -24.97
C LEU A 264 19.78 -8.95 -23.63
N TRP A 265 20.62 -8.12 -23.05
CA TRP A 265 21.18 -8.38 -21.73
C TRP A 265 20.09 -8.49 -20.65
N LEU A 266 19.13 -7.55 -20.64
CA LEU A 266 18.00 -7.57 -19.73
C LEU A 266 17.19 -8.87 -19.87
N GLU A 267 16.87 -9.27 -21.09
CA GLU A 267 16.17 -10.54 -21.38
C GLU A 267 16.95 -11.76 -20.89
N GLN A 268 18.28 -11.80 -21.12
CA GLN A 268 19.11 -12.89 -20.65
C GLN A 268 19.18 -12.96 -19.12
N HIS A 269 19.33 -11.81 -18.46
CA HIS A 269 19.40 -11.75 -17.00
C HIS A 269 18.07 -12.18 -16.35
N LEU A 270 16.94 -11.82 -16.95
CA LEU A 270 15.62 -12.25 -16.49
C LEU A 270 15.35 -13.74 -16.78
N ALA A 271 15.84 -14.27 -17.89
CA ALA A 271 15.70 -15.68 -18.24
C ALA A 271 16.39 -16.59 -17.20
N GLU A 272 17.51 -16.16 -16.63
CA GLU A 272 18.18 -16.86 -15.51
C GLU A 272 17.30 -16.95 -14.25
N GLN A 273 16.36 -16.03 -14.11
CA GLN A 273 15.39 -15.98 -13.00
C GLN A 273 14.02 -16.57 -13.38
N ALA A 274 13.92 -17.25 -14.51
CA ALA A 274 12.68 -17.79 -15.09
C ALA A 274 11.58 -16.70 -15.29
N ALA A 275 11.99 -15.48 -15.62
CA ALA A 275 11.13 -14.33 -15.89
C ALA A 275 11.34 -13.80 -17.32
N SER A 276 10.43 -12.97 -17.80
CA SER A 276 10.57 -12.24 -19.08
C SER A 276 10.16 -10.78 -18.90
N VAL A 277 10.63 -9.91 -19.78
CA VAL A 277 10.28 -8.48 -19.77
C VAL A 277 8.77 -8.29 -19.85
N GLU A 278 8.09 -9.03 -20.74
CA GLU A 278 6.65 -8.95 -20.94
C GLU A 278 5.88 -9.34 -19.68
N LEU A 279 6.32 -10.43 -19.01
CA LEU A 279 5.69 -10.88 -17.75
C LEU A 279 5.81 -9.82 -16.66
N LEU A 280 6.99 -9.21 -16.48
CA LEU A 280 7.21 -8.19 -15.47
C LEU A 280 6.47 -6.89 -15.79
N MET A 281 6.43 -6.47 -17.06
CA MET A 281 5.60 -5.35 -17.51
C MET A 281 4.12 -5.58 -17.21
N GLN A 282 3.61 -6.79 -17.48
CA GLN A 282 2.24 -7.16 -17.19
C GLN A 282 1.95 -7.12 -15.69
N ARG A 283 2.85 -7.64 -14.85
CA ARG A 283 2.72 -7.61 -13.39
C ARG A 283 2.71 -6.17 -12.87
N ALA A 284 3.66 -5.35 -13.28
CA ALA A 284 3.72 -3.94 -12.90
C ALA A 284 2.43 -3.19 -13.26
N ALA A 285 1.88 -3.43 -14.46
CA ALA A 285 0.62 -2.82 -14.89
C ALA A 285 -0.59 -3.33 -14.06
N GLN A 286 -0.64 -4.63 -13.76
CA GLN A 286 -1.69 -5.21 -12.91
C GLN A 286 -1.63 -4.65 -11.49
N GLU A 287 -0.44 -4.51 -10.90
CA GLU A 287 -0.25 -3.93 -9.59
C GLU A 287 -0.68 -2.46 -9.54
N GLN A 288 -0.31 -1.68 -10.55
CA GLN A 288 -0.71 -0.28 -10.65
C GLN A 288 -2.24 -0.13 -10.76
N ALA A 289 -2.89 -0.97 -11.59
CA ALA A 289 -4.35 -0.98 -11.70
C ALA A 289 -5.02 -1.36 -10.38
N ALA A 290 -4.48 -2.37 -9.69
CA ALA A 290 -4.98 -2.81 -8.41
C ALA A 290 -4.78 -1.74 -7.30
N ASP A 291 -3.69 -0.96 -7.33
CA ASP A 291 -3.48 0.16 -6.40
C ASP A 291 -4.51 1.27 -6.62
N GLN A 292 -4.79 1.61 -7.88
CA GLN A 292 -5.82 2.58 -8.23
C GLN A 292 -7.20 2.17 -7.70
N VAL A 293 -7.58 0.90 -7.86
CA VAL A 293 -8.87 0.38 -7.35
C VAL A 293 -8.90 0.44 -5.83
N SER A 294 -7.88 -0.06 -5.15
CA SER A 294 -7.84 -0.14 -3.69
C SER A 294 -7.86 1.24 -3.02
N ILE A 295 -7.12 2.24 -3.56
CA ILE A 295 -7.15 3.61 -3.05
C ILE A 295 -8.53 4.25 -3.28
N GLY A 296 -9.11 4.10 -4.46
CA GLY A 296 -10.45 4.60 -4.78
C GLY A 296 -11.53 4.00 -3.88
N ASN A 297 -11.52 2.68 -3.68
CA ASN A 297 -12.43 1.97 -2.78
C ASN A 297 -12.30 2.46 -1.33
N SER A 298 -11.07 2.55 -0.82
CA SER A 298 -10.83 2.97 0.57
C SER A 298 -11.28 4.42 0.81
N ILE A 299 -11.01 5.34 -0.14
CA ILE A 299 -11.47 6.73 -0.06
C ILE A 299 -13.00 6.81 -0.14
N GLY A 300 -13.64 6.04 -1.05
CA GLY A 300 -15.10 5.95 -1.14
C GLY A 300 -15.73 5.46 0.16
N SER A 301 -15.13 4.43 0.77
CA SER A 301 -15.59 3.88 2.05
C SER A 301 -15.39 4.85 3.21
N LEU A 302 -14.30 5.63 3.26
CA LEU A 302 -14.13 6.68 4.26
C LEU A 302 -15.20 7.77 4.15
N ARG A 303 -15.63 8.14 2.94
CA ARG A 303 -16.76 9.05 2.71
C ARG A 303 -18.07 8.46 3.22
N LEU A 304 -18.32 7.18 2.89
CA LEU A 304 -19.51 6.47 3.38
C LEU A 304 -19.55 6.46 4.91
N LEU A 305 -18.47 6.09 5.59
CA LEU A 305 -18.39 6.07 7.06
C LEU A 305 -18.64 7.44 7.70
N GLY A 306 -18.35 8.53 6.97
CA GLY A 306 -18.65 9.89 7.40
C GLY A 306 -20.12 10.28 7.24
N ALA A 307 -20.85 9.62 6.33
CA ALA A 307 -22.25 9.90 6.00
C ALA A 307 -23.26 8.98 6.73
N LEU A 308 -22.82 7.80 7.19
CA LEU A 308 -23.67 6.84 7.90
C LEU A 308 -24.13 7.38 9.26
N ASP A 309 -25.43 7.16 9.57
CA ASP A 309 -25.97 7.37 10.92
C ASP A 309 -25.66 6.15 11.79
N TRP A 310 -24.77 6.33 12.75
CA TRP A 310 -24.30 5.28 13.67
C TRP A 310 -25.13 5.20 14.96
N ARG A 311 -26.38 5.68 14.94
CA ARG A 311 -27.30 5.65 16.10
C ARG A 311 -28.07 4.36 16.21
#